data_1afdcda8df1746ba201fe8c6f7609e74
#
_entry.id   1afdcda8df1746ba201fe8c6f7609e74
#
_cell.length_a   1.000
_cell.length_b   1.000
_cell.length_c   1.000
_cell.angle_alpha   90.00
_cell.angle_beta   90.00
_cell.angle_gamma   90.00
#
_symmetry.space_group_name_H-M   'P 1'
#
loop_
_entity.id
_entity.type
_entity.pdbx_description
1 polymer ?
#
loop_
_entity_poly.entity_id
_entity_poly.type
_entity_poly.pdbx_seq_one_letter_code
_entity_poly.pdbx_strand_id
1 'polypeptide(L)'
;MQKLAAFLKRFHSGPAADACEFLGCHTREDGEGFVFRVWAPHAQSISVVGDFNFWNTEDLPMQKISEGVWEAVSVYAKTGQAYKYCVTGPDGRIVYKTDPYANRCCALPDTSSMIDPPDGFEWHDALYRARTAKQSAIKRPVNIYEVHAGSWKRHEDGSYLNYEELAAELVPYVKDMGYTHIELLPIMEYPYDPSWGYQITCYFAPTHRYGTPKQLMQFVDTCHKAGIGVILDWVPAHFPKDENGLFEFDGTCCYELSDPMMNEHPDWMTRIYDYGKPEVQSFLISNVCYWLRYFHVDGIRVDAVASMLYLDYNRRQFKPNKFGGRENLEAIEFLRRLNEAAFQANPAVMMIAEESTAFPLITKPDYDGGLGFLFKWNMGWMNDMLQYMSLDPLWRKGDHNALTFSMTYALSLIHIS
;
A
#
# COMPACT_ATOMS: atom_id res chain seq x y z
N MET A 1 18.65 -22.33 -0.91
CA MET A 1 17.66 -23.35 -0.50
C MET A 1 17.21 -23.20 0.95
N GLN A 2 18.09 -23.16 1.97
CA GLN A 2 17.65 -23.03 3.39
C GLN A 2 16.85 -21.75 3.68
N LYS A 3 17.23 -20.61 3.12
CA LYS A 3 16.51 -19.31 3.30
C LYS A 3 15.09 -19.39 2.74
N LEU A 4 14.92 -19.96 1.53
CA LEU A 4 13.61 -20.12 0.91
C LEU A 4 12.69 -21.06 1.72
N ALA A 5 13.21 -22.20 2.20
CA ALA A 5 12.43 -23.12 3.02
C ALA A 5 11.99 -22.48 4.35
N ALA A 6 12.86 -21.69 5.00
CA ALA A 6 12.53 -20.96 6.21
C ALA A 6 11.47 -19.85 5.93
N PHE A 7 11.58 -19.15 4.80
CA PHE A 7 10.57 -18.19 4.36
C PHE A 7 9.21 -18.87 4.14
N LEU A 8 9.14 -19.93 3.33
CA LEU A 8 7.90 -20.63 3.03
C LEU A 8 7.17 -21.10 4.30
N LYS A 9 7.91 -21.59 5.28
CA LYS A 9 7.34 -21.97 6.58
C LYS A 9 6.70 -20.77 7.30
N ARG A 10 7.38 -19.60 7.33
CA ARG A 10 6.81 -18.38 7.94
C ARG A 10 5.60 -17.89 7.16
N PHE A 11 5.70 -17.85 5.83
CA PHE A 11 4.67 -17.36 4.93
C PHE A 11 3.31 -18.06 5.11
N HIS A 12 3.32 -19.37 5.36
CA HIS A 12 2.11 -20.17 5.58
C HIS A 12 1.66 -20.24 7.05
N SER A 13 2.47 -19.79 8.01
CA SER A 13 2.13 -19.92 9.44
C SER A 13 1.91 -18.58 10.15
N GLY A 14 2.29 -17.47 9.54
CA GLY A 14 2.16 -16.13 10.11
C GLY A 14 2.69 -15.09 9.14
N PRO A 15 2.57 -13.79 9.42
CA PRO A 15 3.01 -12.77 8.49
C PRO A 15 4.53 -12.79 8.28
N ALA A 16 4.94 -12.81 7.02
CA ALA A 16 6.32 -12.69 6.59
C ALA A 16 6.54 -11.26 6.03
N ALA A 17 7.10 -10.36 6.84
CA ALA A 17 7.36 -8.96 6.47
C ALA A 17 8.43 -8.79 5.37
N ASP A 18 9.07 -9.88 4.98
CA ASP A 18 10.07 -10.00 3.92
C ASP A 18 9.54 -10.74 2.68
N ALA A 19 8.21 -10.90 2.54
CA ALA A 19 7.64 -11.68 1.43
C ALA A 19 8.04 -11.11 0.06
N CYS A 20 8.18 -9.80 -0.09
CA CYS A 20 8.63 -9.15 -1.32
C CYS A 20 10.10 -9.43 -1.69
N GLU A 21 10.89 -10.02 -0.81
CA GLU A 21 12.27 -10.44 -1.10
C GLU A 21 12.33 -11.85 -1.72
N PHE A 22 11.23 -12.59 -1.67
CA PHE A 22 11.13 -13.98 -2.15
C PHE A 22 10.09 -14.17 -3.24
N LEU A 23 8.92 -13.50 -3.14
CA LEU A 23 7.86 -13.55 -4.15
C LEU A 23 8.00 -12.40 -5.14
N GLY A 24 7.54 -12.61 -6.38
CA GLY A 24 7.76 -11.70 -7.49
C GLY A 24 8.90 -12.15 -8.39
N CYS A 25 9.46 -11.20 -9.14
CA CYS A 25 10.57 -11.43 -10.06
C CYS A 25 11.88 -10.91 -9.45
N HIS A 26 12.86 -11.80 -9.26
CA HIS A 26 14.15 -11.47 -8.65
C HIS A 26 15.32 -11.92 -9.51
N THR A 27 16.42 -11.16 -9.46
CA THR A 27 17.70 -11.62 -10.01
C THR A 27 18.16 -12.88 -9.29
N ARG A 28 18.63 -13.85 -10.03
CA ARG A 28 19.19 -15.09 -9.44
C ARG A 28 20.48 -14.81 -8.66
N GLU A 29 20.74 -15.65 -7.64
CA GLU A 29 21.95 -15.53 -6.80
C GLU A 29 23.26 -15.64 -7.61
N ASP A 30 23.25 -16.35 -8.75
CA ASP A 30 24.40 -16.47 -9.68
C ASP A 30 24.51 -15.29 -10.67
N GLY A 31 23.53 -14.38 -10.67
CA GLY A 31 23.46 -13.24 -11.60
C GLY A 31 23.01 -13.59 -13.03
N GLU A 32 22.70 -14.85 -13.32
CA GLU A 32 22.31 -15.30 -14.65
C GLU A 32 20.80 -15.46 -14.80
N GLY A 33 20.11 -14.39 -15.19
CA GLY A 33 18.66 -14.39 -15.41
C GLY A 33 17.84 -14.12 -14.15
N PHE A 34 16.57 -14.56 -14.19
CA PHE A 34 15.58 -14.21 -13.18
C PHE A 34 14.83 -15.44 -12.66
N VAL A 35 14.41 -15.38 -11.40
CA VAL A 35 13.47 -16.32 -10.80
C VAL A 35 12.15 -15.61 -10.57
N PHE A 36 11.05 -16.28 -10.93
CA PHE A 36 9.67 -15.82 -10.77
C PHE A 36 8.98 -16.69 -9.73
N ARG A 37 8.34 -16.09 -8.73
CA ARG A 37 7.57 -16.79 -7.71
C ARG A 37 6.25 -16.10 -7.45
N VAL A 38 5.18 -16.90 -7.39
CA VAL A 38 3.83 -16.40 -7.14
C VAL A 38 3.05 -17.35 -6.25
N TRP A 39 2.18 -16.80 -5.41
CA TRP A 39 1.25 -17.56 -4.59
C TRP A 39 -0.12 -17.63 -5.28
N ALA A 40 -0.54 -18.85 -5.61
CA ALA A 40 -1.80 -19.16 -6.26
C ALA A 40 -2.20 -20.59 -5.87
N PRO A 41 -2.81 -20.77 -4.66
CA PRO A 41 -2.98 -22.10 -4.04
C PRO A 41 -3.88 -23.04 -4.82
N HIS A 42 -4.89 -22.52 -5.53
CA HIS A 42 -5.90 -23.32 -6.22
C HIS A 42 -5.66 -23.43 -7.72
N ALA A 43 -4.63 -22.76 -8.28
CA ALA A 43 -4.29 -22.87 -9.68
C ALA A 43 -3.95 -24.34 -10.05
N GLN A 44 -4.46 -24.77 -11.22
CA GLN A 44 -4.11 -26.08 -11.81
C GLN A 44 -2.71 -26.03 -12.45
N SER A 45 -2.40 -24.94 -13.15
CA SER A 45 -1.09 -24.69 -13.77
C SER A 45 -0.85 -23.19 -13.91
N ILE A 46 0.42 -22.80 -13.94
CA ILE A 46 0.85 -21.43 -14.20
C ILE A 46 2.04 -21.47 -15.14
N SER A 47 2.09 -20.53 -16.09
CA SER A 47 3.27 -20.27 -16.92
C SER A 47 3.63 -18.79 -16.84
N VAL A 48 4.93 -18.47 -16.92
CA VAL A 48 5.40 -17.10 -17.11
C VAL A 48 5.46 -16.81 -18.60
N VAL A 49 4.79 -15.76 -19.03
CA VAL A 49 4.81 -15.29 -20.43
C VAL A 49 5.37 -13.88 -20.46
N GLY A 50 6.16 -13.57 -21.47
CA GLY A 50 6.76 -12.25 -21.61
C GLY A 50 7.59 -12.08 -22.87
N ASP A 51 8.23 -10.93 -23.02
CA ASP A 51 9.05 -10.62 -24.21
C ASP A 51 10.17 -11.63 -24.44
N PHE A 52 10.70 -12.21 -23.36
CA PHE A 52 11.82 -13.17 -23.39
C PHE A 52 11.45 -14.56 -23.94
N ASN A 53 10.17 -14.88 -24.07
CA ASN A 53 9.67 -16.12 -24.65
C ASN A 53 8.53 -15.90 -25.66
N PHE A 54 8.47 -14.69 -26.26
CA PHE A 54 7.48 -14.32 -27.27
C PHE A 54 6.03 -14.54 -26.81
N TRP A 55 5.77 -14.43 -25.49
CA TRP A 55 4.47 -14.65 -24.86
C TRP A 55 3.90 -16.06 -25.03
N ASN A 56 4.78 -17.05 -25.27
CA ASN A 56 4.39 -18.45 -25.43
C ASN A 56 4.12 -19.10 -24.07
N THR A 57 2.93 -19.64 -23.88
CA THR A 57 2.46 -20.24 -22.63
C THR A 57 3.11 -21.60 -22.30
N GLU A 58 3.73 -22.24 -23.31
CA GLU A 58 4.35 -23.57 -23.16
C GLU A 58 5.85 -23.52 -22.79
N ASP A 59 6.51 -22.36 -23.01
CA ASP A 59 7.97 -22.25 -22.90
C ASP A 59 8.48 -22.18 -21.46
N LEU A 60 7.72 -21.59 -20.54
CA LEU A 60 8.16 -21.41 -19.16
C LEU A 60 7.06 -21.78 -18.14
N PRO A 61 6.71 -23.07 -18.05
CA PRO A 61 5.79 -23.55 -17.03
C PRO A 61 6.42 -23.45 -15.64
N MET A 62 5.61 -23.06 -14.64
CA MET A 62 6.03 -22.97 -13.26
C MET A 62 5.86 -24.32 -12.54
N GLN A 63 6.72 -24.57 -11.55
CA GLN A 63 6.65 -25.72 -10.67
C GLN A 63 6.13 -25.32 -9.30
N LYS A 64 5.24 -26.12 -8.73
CA LYS A 64 4.73 -25.90 -7.37
C LYS A 64 5.80 -26.34 -6.37
N ILE A 65 6.34 -25.39 -5.59
CA ILE A 65 7.44 -25.60 -4.64
C ILE A 65 6.99 -25.71 -3.19
N SER A 66 5.77 -25.27 -2.88
CA SER A 66 5.15 -25.34 -1.55
C SER A 66 3.62 -25.25 -1.69
N GLU A 67 2.88 -25.18 -0.59
CA GLU A 67 1.43 -25.02 -0.54
C GLU A 67 1.00 -23.73 -1.26
N GLY A 68 0.70 -23.87 -2.56
CA GLY A 68 0.25 -22.76 -3.41
C GLY A 68 1.33 -21.80 -3.90
N VAL A 69 2.60 -22.02 -3.59
CA VAL A 69 3.71 -21.21 -4.16
C VAL A 69 4.30 -21.90 -5.38
N TRP A 70 4.39 -21.17 -6.47
CA TRP A 70 4.91 -21.61 -7.75
C TRP A 70 6.21 -20.88 -8.09
N GLU A 71 7.13 -21.56 -8.77
CA GLU A 71 8.43 -21.02 -9.18
C GLU A 71 8.76 -21.39 -10.62
N ALA A 72 9.34 -20.44 -11.35
CA ALA A 72 10.03 -20.68 -12.62
C ALA A 72 11.33 -19.89 -12.70
N VAL A 73 12.27 -20.35 -13.52
CA VAL A 73 13.57 -19.70 -13.73
C VAL A 73 13.80 -19.49 -15.22
N SER A 74 14.18 -18.27 -15.60
CA SER A 74 14.56 -17.94 -16.96
C SER A 74 15.95 -17.31 -17.01
N VAL A 75 16.83 -17.87 -17.81
CA VAL A 75 18.14 -17.27 -18.14
C VAL A 75 18.05 -16.28 -19.33
N TYR A 76 16.91 -16.24 -20.00
CA TYR A 76 16.67 -15.36 -21.16
C TYR A 76 16.02 -14.04 -20.77
N ALA A 77 15.33 -13.99 -19.62
CA ALA A 77 14.68 -12.80 -19.12
C ALA A 77 15.72 -11.72 -18.77
N LYS A 78 15.39 -10.45 -19.07
CA LYS A 78 16.26 -9.30 -18.86
C LYS A 78 15.47 -8.14 -18.24
N THR A 79 16.15 -7.29 -17.49
CA THR A 79 15.60 -6.01 -17.01
C THR A 79 14.99 -5.21 -18.16
N GLY A 80 13.83 -4.60 -17.91
CA GLY A 80 13.08 -3.81 -18.88
C GLY A 80 12.11 -4.61 -19.76
N GLN A 81 12.09 -5.94 -19.67
CA GLN A 81 11.14 -6.77 -20.41
C GLN A 81 9.80 -6.91 -19.65
N ALA A 82 8.72 -6.93 -20.42
CA ALA A 82 7.38 -7.14 -19.91
C ALA A 82 7.06 -8.62 -19.69
N TYR A 83 6.22 -8.93 -18.68
CA TYR A 83 5.75 -10.28 -18.39
C TYR A 83 4.41 -10.31 -17.67
N LYS A 84 3.75 -11.48 -17.72
CA LYS A 84 2.55 -11.84 -16.95
C LYS A 84 2.63 -13.29 -16.48
N TYR A 85 1.76 -13.63 -15.53
CA TYR A 85 1.43 -15.01 -15.21
C TYR A 85 0.19 -15.45 -16.01
N CYS A 86 0.32 -16.52 -16.79
CA CYS A 86 -0.80 -17.21 -17.42
C CYS A 86 -1.28 -18.28 -16.44
N VAL A 87 -2.41 -18.03 -15.79
CA VAL A 87 -2.94 -18.86 -14.69
C VAL A 87 -4.14 -19.65 -15.19
N THR A 88 -4.11 -20.98 -15.03
CA THR A 88 -5.27 -21.86 -15.25
C THR A 88 -5.94 -22.14 -13.90
N GLY A 89 -7.14 -21.66 -13.71
CA GLY A 89 -7.94 -21.85 -12.51
C GLY A 89 -8.48 -23.29 -12.36
N PRO A 90 -9.09 -23.62 -11.22
CA PRO A 90 -9.64 -24.95 -10.96
C PRO A 90 -10.82 -25.33 -11.87
N ASP A 91 -11.46 -24.37 -12.48
CA ASP A 91 -12.53 -24.54 -13.48
C ASP A 91 -12.01 -24.67 -14.92
N GLY A 92 -10.69 -24.59 -15.13
CA GLY A 92 -10.03 -24.63 -16.42
C GLY A 92 -10.00 -23.28 -17.16
N ARG A 93 -10.54 -22.21 -16.57
CA ARG A 93 -10.45 -20.85 -17.14
C ARG A 93 -9.00 -20.36 -17.08
N ILE A 94 -8.55 -19.76 -18.16
CA ILE A 94 -7.22 -19.16 -18.28
C ILE A 94 -7.36 -17.65 -18.13
N VAL A 95 -6.55 -17.07 -17.23
CA VAL A 95 -6.45 -15.62 -17.01
C VAL A 95 -4.99 -15.17 -17.04
N TYR A 96 -4.75 -13.95 -17.54
CA TYR A 96 -3.41 -13.35 -17.57
C TYR A 96 -3.30 -12.33 -16.44
N LYS A 97 -2.47 -12.63 -15.45
CA LYS A 97 -2.31 -11.86 -14.21
C LYS A 97 -1.02 -11.05 -14.21
N THR A 98 -1.14 -9.80 -13.78
CA THR A 98 0.01 -8.99 -13.36
C THR A 98 0.64 -9.63 -12.13
N ASP A 99 1.95 -9.57 -11.99
CA ASP A 99 2.62 -10.06 -10.78
C ASP A 99 2.22 -9.21 -9.58
N PRO A 100 1.64 -9.80 -8.52
CA PRO A 100 1.27 -9.07 -7.31
C PRO A 100 2.42 -8.31 -6.65
N TYR A 101 3.66 -8.79 -6.83
CA TYR A 101 4.88 -8.20 -6.28
C TYR A 101 5.72 -7.43 -7.30
N ALA A 102 5.16 -7.10 -8.48
CA ALA A 102 5.87 -6.34 -9.50
C ALA A 102 6.34 -4.98 -8.98
N ASN A 103 7.61 -4.66 -9.18
CA ASN A 103 8.18 -3.38 -8.77
C ASN A 103 7.92 -2.27 -9.81
N ARG A 104 7.48 -2.64 -11.01
CA ARG A 104 7.10 -1.71 -12.07
C ARG A 104 6.04 -2.35 -12.97
N CYS A 105 5.12 -1.53 -13.47
CA CYS A 105 4.12 -1.91 -14.46
C CYS A 105 4.35 -1.17 -15.77
N CYS A 106 3.89 -1.76 -16.88
CA CYS A 106 3.83 -1.10 -18.19
C CYS A 106 2.79 0.03 -18.18
N ALA A 107 2.94 0.97 -19.09
CA ALA A 107 1.97 2.04 -19.27
C ALA A 107 0.67 1.49 -19.88
N LEU A 108 -0.46 1.96 -19.37
CA LEU A 108 -1.77 1.60 -19.95
C LEU A 108 -1.85 1.94 -21.44
N PRO A 109 -2.54 1.13 -22.24
CA PRO A 109 -3.46 0.04 -21.88
C PRO A 109 -2.78 -1.31 -21.57
N ASP A 110 -1.46 -1.40 -21.64
CA ASP A 110 -0.75 -2.63 -21.27
C ASP A 110 -0.74 -2.78 -19.72
N THR A 111 -1.25 -3.93 -19.26
CA THR A 111 -1.34 -4.27 -17.84
C THR A 111 -0.25 -5.26 -17.40
N SER A 112 0.84 -5.35 -18.14
CA SER A 112 1.96 -6.25 -17.84
C SER A 112 2.83 -5.71 -16.72
N SER A 113 3.42 -6.62 -15.97
CA SER A 113 4.55 -6.34 -15.10
C SER A 113 5.81 -6.09 -15.91
N MET A 114 6.72 -5.30 -15.41
CA MET A 114 8.04 -5.08 -15.99
C MET A 114 9.13 -5.58 -15.04
N ILE A 115 10.12 -6.29 -15.57
CA ILE A 115 11.29 -6.70 -14.79
C ILE A 115 12.14 -5.47 -14.47
N ASP A 116 12.04 -4.96 -13.25
CA ASP A 116 12.78 -3.78 -12.78
C ASP A 116 13.09 -3.93 -11.28
N PRO A 117 14.19 -4.63 -10.91
CA PRO A 117 14.58 -4.77 -9.51
C PRO A 117 14.76 -3.41 -8.84
N PRO A 118 14.33 -3.23 -7.57
CA PRO A 118 14.37 -1.95 -6.88
C PRO A 118 15.79 -1.53 -6.44
N ASP A 119 16.78 -2.35 -6.72
CA ASP A 119 18.16 -2.16 -6.29
C ASP A 119 18.92 -1.10 -7.12
N GLY A 120 20.05 -0.65 -6.59
CA GLY A 120 21.02 0.17 -7.32
C GLY A 120 20.71 1.66 -7.39
N PHE A 121 19.82 2.18 -6.51
CA PHE A 121 19.68 3.63 -6.30
C PHE A 121 20.68 4.11 -5.24
N GLU A 122 21.40 5.20 -5.54
CA GLU A 122 22.35 5.83 -4.62
C GLU A 122 21.65 6.89 -3.76
N TRP A 123 21.44 6.57 -2.49
CA TRP A 123 20.80 7.46 -1.51
C TRP A 123 21.79 8.48 -0.92
N HIS A 124 21.34 9.73 -0.77
CA HIS A 124 22.11 10.82 -0.13
C HIS A 124 21.46 11.33 1.16
N ASP A 125 20.50 10.61 1.70
CA ASP A 125 19.63 10.99 2.83
C ASP A 125 20.12 10.54 4.22
N ALA A 126 21.31 9.97 4.32
CA ALA A 126 21.85 9.38 5.55
C ALA A 126 21.81 10.33 6.76
N LEU A 127 22.10 11.62 6.57
CA LEU A 127 22.06 12.63 7.64
C LEU A 127 20.62 12.90 8.10
N TYR A 128 19.69 13.00 7.16
CA TYR A 128 18.28 13.17 7.46
C TYR A 128 17.74 11.99 8.29
N ARG A 129 17.95 10.77 7.84
CA ARG A 129 17.52 9.55 8.52
C ARG A 129 18.15 9.39 9.90
N ALA A 130 19.45 9.67 10.04
CA ALA A 130 20.13 9.62 11.33
C ALA A 130 19.58 10.67 12.33
N ARG A 131 19.11 11.81 11.85
CA ARG A 131 18.47 12.85 12.67
C ARG A 131 17.06 12.42 13.08
N THR A 132 16.24 11.98 12.13
CA THR A 132 14.85 11.57 12.40
C THR A 132 14.76 10.34 13.29
N ALA A 133 15.67 9.38 13.16
CA ALA A 133 15.75 8.20 14.03
C ALA A 133 15.97 8.53 15.52
N LYS A 134 16.53 9.71 15.83
CA LYS A 134 16.77 10.18 17.20
C LYS A 134 15.63 11.03 17.76
N GLN A 135 14.64 11.36 16.94
CA GLN A 135 13.56 12.28 17.30
C GLN A 135 12.21 11.58 17.24
N SER A 136 11.48 11.60 18.33
CA SER A 136 10.08 11.13 18.29
C SER A 136 9.20 12.12 17.52
N ALA A 137 8.41 11.63 16.58
CA ALA A 137 7.49 12.45 15.79
C ALA A 137 6.44 13.17 16.67
N ILE A 138 6.02 12.55 17.78
CA ILE A 138 5.06 13.16 18.74
C ILE A 138 5.66 14.29 19.58
N LYS A 139 6.97 14.48 19.57
CA LYS A 139 7.66 15.53 20.35
C LYS A 139 8.13 16.72 19.53
N ARG A 140 7.74 16.79 18.27
CA ARG A 140 8.09 17.88 17.35
C ARG A 140 6.84 18.40 16.62
N PRO A 141 6.83 19.66 16.19
CA PRO A 141 5.78 20.14 15.31
C PRO A 141 5.73 19.33 14.02
N VAL A 142 4.53 18.95 13.61
CA VAL A 142 4.26 18.26 12.34
C VAL A 142 3.23 19.08 11.59
N ASN A 143 3.55 19.44 10.34
CA ASN A 143 2.68 20.14 9.42
C ASN A 143 2.79 19.43 8.07
N ILE A 144 1.68 18.83 7.61
CA ILE A 144 1.65 17.93 6.45
C ILE A 144 0.94 18.62 5.30
N TYR A 145 1.54 18.57 4.12
CA TYR A 145 0.94 18.99 2.86
C TYR A 145 0.48 17.75 2.09
N GLU A 146 -0.83 17.51 2.07
CA GLU A 146 -1.44 16.44 1.26
C GLU A 146 -1.51 16.88 -0.19
N VAL A 147 -1.10 16.00 -1.12
CA VAL A 147 -1.05 16.31 -2.54
C VAL A 147 -1.35 15.11 -3.42
N HIS A 148 -2.24 15.31 -4.38
CA HIS A 148 -2.42 14.41 -5.51
C HIS A 148 -1.47 14.83 -6.63
N ALA A 149 -0.44 14.03 -6.90
CA ALA A 149 0.64 14.34 -7.83
C ALA A 149 0.13 14.74 -9.23
N GLY A 150 -0.91 14.06 -9.72
CA GLY A 150 -1.44 14.29 -11.07
C GLY A 150 -2.33 15.51 -11.24
N SER A 151 -2.77 16.16 -10.14
CA SER A 151 -3.65 17.35 -10.21
C SER A 151 -3.04 18.60 -9.60
N TRP A 152 -1.93 18.48 -8.86
CA TRP A 152 -1.28 19.63 -8.24
C TRP A 152 -0.77 20.63 -9.27
N LYS A 153 -0.02 20.14 -10.26
CA LYS A 153 0.47 20.92 -11.40
C LYS A 153 0.62 20.01 -12.63
N ARG A 154 0.45 20.59 -13.81
CA ARG A 154 0.66 19.91 -15.08
C ARG A 154 1.46 20.80 -16.04
N HIS A 155 2.01 20.20 -17.08
CA HIS A 155 2.57 20.93 -18.21
C HIS A 155 1.49 21.68 -18.98
N GLU A 156 1.88 22.64 -19.83
CA GLU A 156 0.95 23.45 -20.63
C GLU A 156 0.13 22.58 -21.61
N ASP A 157 0.65 21.44 -22.04
CA ASP A 157 -0.05 20.48 -22.89
C ASP A 157 -1.00 19.55 -22.13
N GLY A 158 -1.08 19.69 -20.80
CA GLY A 158 -1.92 18.89 -19.90
C GLY A 158 -1.29 17.58 -19.45
N SER A 159 -0.08 17.22 -19.87
CA SER A 159 0.64 16.05 -19.38
C SER A 159 1.06 16.18 -17.92
N TYR A 160 1.30 15.04 -17.25
CA TYR A 160 1.73 15.01 -15.86
C TYR A 160 3.21 15.43 -15.73
N LEU A 161 3.54 16.08 -14.61
CA LEU A 161 4.92 16.19 -14.17
C LEU A 161 5.43 14.80 -13.78
N ASN A 162 6.65 14.46 -14.17
CA ASN A 162 7.29 13.28 -13.61
C ASN A 162 7.79 13.56 -12.17
N TYR A 163 8.21 12.51 -11.46
CA TYR A 163 8.62 12.65 -10.05
C TYR A 163 9.80 13.63 -9.83
N GLU A 164 10.72 13.76 -10.77
CA GLU A 164 11.85 14.70 -10.69
C GLU A 164 11.39 16.14 -10.90
N GLU A 165 10.54 16.37 -11.88
CA GLU A 165 9.93 17.68 -12.16
C GLU A 165 9.02 18.09 -10.99
N LEU A 166 8.22 17.14 -10.47
CA LEU A 166 7.40 17.37 -9.29
C LEU A 166 8.27 17.75 -8.08
N ALA A 167 9.39 17.08 -7.84
CA ALA A 167 10.32 17.43 -6.78
C ALA A 167 10.87 18.85 -6.93
N ALA A 168 11.28 19.22 -8.14
CA ALA A 168 11.85 20.53 -8.43
C ALA A 168 10.89 21.70 -8.12
N GLU A 169 9.58 21.49 -8.29
CA GLU A 169 8.56 22.51 -8.07
C GLU A 169 7.92 22.42 -6.67
N LEU A 170 7.56 21.23 -6.23
CA LEU A 170 6.80 21.02 -4.99
C LEU A 170 7.66 21.22 -3.75
N VAL A 171 8.91 20.72 -3.74
CA VAL A 171 9.76 20.76 -2.54
C VAL A 171 10.09 22.19 -2.11
N PRO A 172 10.51 23.11 -3.00
CA PRO A 172 10.68 24.52 -2.63
C PRO A 172 9.41 25.17 -2.12
N TYR A 173 8.25 24.91 -2.76
CA TYR A 173 6.96 25.44 -2.34
C TYR A 173 6.59 25.01 -0.91
N VAL A 174 6.64 23.70 -0.65
CA VAL A 174 6.30 23.13 0.65
C VAL A 174 7.23 23.67 1.76
N LYS A 175 8.51 23.80 1.45
CA LYS A 175 9.50 24.36 2.37
C LYS A 175 9.27 25.83 2.68
N ASP A 176 8.97 26.65 1.68
CA ASP A 176 8.70 28.08 1.83
C ASP A 176 7.42 28.32 2.67
N MET A 177 6.40 27.47 2.47
CA MET A 177 5.16 27.50 3.22
C MET A 177 5.29 26.94 4.66
N GLY A 178 6.44 26.41 5.05
CA GLY A 178 6.71 25.93 6.41
C GLY A 178 6.13 24.56 6.74
N TYR A 179 5.81 23.73 5.74
CA TYR A 179 5.44 22.34 5.96
C TYR A 179 6.64 21.49 6.31
N THR A 180 6.40 20.42 7.04
CA THR A 180 7.44 19.48 7.49
C THR A 180 7.43 18.16 6.71
N HIS A 181 6.28 17.82 6.14
CA HIS A 181 6.08 16.58 5.38
C HIS A 181 5.20 16.85 4.15
N ILE A 182 5.41 16.03 3.14
CA ILE A 182 4.50 15.86 2.01
C ILE A 182 3.81 14.50 2.18
N GLU A 183 2.49 14.48 2.10
CA GLU A 183 1.72 13.24 1.96
C GLU A 183 1.27 13.12 0.51
N LEU A 184 1.78 12.10 -0.17
CA LEU A 184 1.33 11.75 -1.52
C LEU A 184 0.08 10.89 -1.43
N LEU A 185 -1.03 11.33 -2.03
CA LEU A 185 -2.18 10.47 -2.28
C LEU A 185 -1.72 9.22 -3.05
N PRO A 186 -2.49 8.12 -3.08
CA PRO A 186 -1.98 6.83 -3.49
C PRO A 186 -1.21 6.87 -4.81
N ILE A 187 0.06 6.46 -4.76
CA ILE A 187 0.97 6.45 -5.93
C ILE A 187 1.30 5.03 -6.41
N MET A 188 0.73 4.00 -5.80
CA MET A 188 0.80 2.65 -6.32
C MET A 188 0.03 2.57 -7.63
N GLU A 189 0.35 1.59 -8.50
CA GLU A 189 -0.26 1.52 -9.83
C GLU A 189 -1.76 1.21 -9.77
N TYR A 190 -2.55 1.95 -10.55
CA TYR A 190 -4.02 1.84 -10.61
C TYR A 190 -4.53 2.08 -12.04
N PRO A 191 -5.65 1.42 -12.47
CA PRO A 191 -6.14 1.51 -13.85
C PRO A 191 -7.06 2.71 -14.09
N TYR A 192 -7.76 3.22 -13.08
CA TYR A 192 -8.86 4.17 -13.21
C TYR A 192 -8.53 5.55 -12.62
N ASP A 193 -8.19 6.53 -13.48
CA ASP A 193 -7.78 7.88 -13.09
C ASP A 193 -8.74 8.57 -12.11
N PRO A 194 -10.08 8.51 -12.29
CA PRO A 194 -11.01 9.15 -11.34
C PRO A 194 -10.99 8.55 -9.94
N SER A 195 -10.34 7.40 -9.71
CA SER A 195 -10.14 6.85 -8.36
C SER A 195 -9.07 7.58 -7.55
N TRP A 196 -8.27 8.46 -8.18
CA TRP A 196 -7.11 9.14 -7.56
C TRP A 196 -6.08 8.19 -6.95
N GLY A 197 -6.04 6.94 -7.42
CA GLY A 197 -5.17 5.91 -6.92
C GLY A 197 -5.75 5.03 -5.81
N TYR A 198 -6.99 5.26 -5.35
CA TYR A 198 -7.61 4.43 -4.31
C TYR A 198 -8.10 3.05 -4.80
N GLN A 199 -7.94 2.73 -6.09
CA GLN A 199 -8.25 1.42 -6.65
C GLN A 199 -6.97 0.74 -7.19
N ILE A 200 -6.10 0.31 -6.28
CA ILE A 200 -4.76 -0.20 -6.57
C ILE A 200 -4.83 -1.59 -7.19
N THR A 201 -4.10 -1.80 -8.29
CA THR A 201 -3.91 -3.11 -8.92
C THR A 201 -2.51 -3.69 -8.70
N CYS A 202 -1.48 -2.82 -8.53
CA CYS A 202 -0.10 -3.27 -8.27
C CYS A 202 0.48 -2.51 -7.08
N TYR A 203 0.58 -3.17 -5.95
CA TYR A 203 0.94 -2.56 -4.67
C TYR A 203 2.42 -2.20 -4.52
N PHE A 204 3.31 -2.92 -5.21
CA PHE A 204 4.77 -2.72 -5.12
C PHE A 204 5.33 -1.85 -6.25
N ALA A 205 4.50 -1.46 -7.21
CA ALA A 205 4.89 -0.60 -8.32
C ALA A 205 4.37 0.83 -8.12
N PRO A 206 5.21 1.87 -8.14
CA PRO A 206 4.72 3.23 -8.30
C PRO A 206 4.06 3.38 -9.67
N THR A 207 3.00 4.19 -9.75
CA THR A 207 2.27 4.38 -10.99
C THR A 207 3.18 4.94 -12.08
N HIS A 208 3.09 4.35 -13.27
CA HIS A 208 3.82 4.78 -14.47
C HIS A 208 3.53 6.22 -14.88
N ARG A 209 2.40 6.78 -14.43
CA ARG A 209 1.92 8.14 -14.79
C ARG A 209 2.94 9.22 -14.48
N TYR A 210 3.69 9.05 -13.40
CA TYR A 210 4.63 10.05 -12.90
C TYR A 210 6.09 9.63 -13.07
N GLY A 211 6.35 8.51 -13.76
CA GLY A 211 7.69 8.06 -14.07
C GLY A 211 8.06 6.68 -13.56
N THR A 212 9.34 6.49 -13.28
CA THR A 212 9.93 5.21 -12.88
C THR A 212 10.09 5.09 -11.36
N PRO A 213 10.28 3.88 -10.82
CA PRO A 213 10.60 3.67 -9.40
C PRO A 213 11.82 4.49 -8.95
N LYS A 214 12.88 4.57 -9.76
CA LYS A 214 14.09 5.34 -9.44
C LYS A 214 13.85 6.84 -9.39
N GLN A 215 12.95 7.36 -10.22
CA GLN A 215 12.55 8.77 -10.15
C GLN A 215 11.75 9.08 -8.88
N LEU A 216 10.91 8.15 -8.39
CA LEU A 216 10.26 8.30 -7.09
C LEU A 216 11.28 8.27 -5.94
N MET A 217 12.28 7.37 -5.99
CA MET A 217 13.38 7.38 -5.02
C MET A 217 14.13 8.72 -5.04
N GLN A 218 14.38 9.29 -6.23
CA GLN A 218 15.00 10.60 -6.38
C GLN A 218 14.12 11.73 -5.79
N PHE A 219 12.80 11.64 -5.95
CA PHE A 219 11.85 12.57 -5.31
C PHE A 219 12.02 12.54 -3.78
N VAL A 220 12.01 11.35 -3.18
CA VAL A 220 12.16 11.18 -1.72
C VAL A 220 13.53 11.69 -1.25
N ASP A 221 14.62 11.35 -1.95
CA ASP A 221 15.98 11.81 -1.64
C ASP A 221 16.06 13.35 -1.69
N THR A 222 15.39 13.98 -2.64
CA THR A 222 15.31 15.44 -2.77
C THR A 222 14.54 16.07 -1.61
N CYS A 223 13.42 15.47 -1.20
CA CYS A 223 12.66 15.89 -0.01
C CYS A 223 13.53 15.83 1.25
N HIS A 224 14.24 14.72 1.47
CA HIS A 224 15.12 14.51 2.63
C HIS A 224 16.27 15.50 2.67
N LYS A 225 16.91 15.81 1.52
CA LYS A 225 17.93 16.87 1.41
C LYS A 225 17.38 18.24 1.81
N ALA A 226 16.12 18.51 1.52
CA ALA A 226 15.45 19.76 1.92
C ALA A 226 14.97 19.74 3.39
N GLY A 227 15.05 18.60 4.07
CA GLY A 227 14.57 18.40 5.45
C GLY A 227 13.07 18.12 5.55
N ILE A 228 12.42 17.75 4.45
CA ILE A 228 11.00 17.41 4.33
C ILE A 228 10.84 15.88 4.34
N GLY A 229 9.93 15.36 5.19
CA GLY A 229 9.55 13.96 5.20
C GLY A 229 8.52 13.62 4.12
N VAL A 230 8.43 12.33 3.77
CA VAL A 230 7.45 11.83 2.79
C VAL A 230 6.57 10.77 3.42
N ILE A 231 5.27 10.97 3.32
CA ILE A 231 4.23 10.04 3.76
C ILE A 231 3.52 9.50 2.51
N LEU A 232 3.26 8.21 2.47
CA LEU A 232 2.43 7.62 1.43
C LEU A 232 1.05 7.29 1.96
N ASP A 233 0.04 7.65 1.19
CA ASP A 233 -1.32 7.18 1.39
C ASP A 233 -1.43 5.74 0.84
N TRP A 234 -1.90 4.80 1.67
CA TRP A 234 -1.89 3.38 1.42
C TRP A 234 -3.25 2.74 1.69
N VAL A 235 -3.73 1.95 0.76
CA VAL A 235 -5.11 1.44 0.71
C VAL A 235 -5.16 -0.07 0.97
N PRO A 236 -5.15 -0.55 2.22
CA PRO A 236 -5.25 -1.97 2.54
C PRO A 236 -6.68 -2.48 2.71
N ALA A 237 -7.67 -1.59 2.68
CA ALA A 237 -9.05 -1.94 2.97
C ALA A 237 -9.69 -2.75 1.84
N HIS A 238 -9.31 -2.47 0.60
CA HIS A 238 -9.95 -3.06 -0.56
C HIS A 238 -9.07 -2.98 -1.82
N PHE A 239 -9.50 -3.66 -2.88
CA PHE A 239 -8.90 -3.60 -4.22
C PHE A 239 -9.97 -3.76 -5.32
N PRO A 240 -9.73 -3.23 -6.55
CA PRO A 240 -10.69 -3.29 -7.64
C PRO A 240 -10.83 -4.70 -8.23
N LYS A 241 -11.91 -4.90 -9.00
CA LYS A 241 -12.22 -6.18 -9.66
C LYS A 241 -11.64 -6.30 -11.08
N ASP A 242 -10.50 -5.67 -11.32
CA ASP A 242 -9.78 -5.79 -12.59
C ASP A 242 -9.21 -7.19 -12.73
N GLU A 243 -9.53 -7.85 -13.85
CA GLU A 243 -9.21 -9.26 -14.08
C GLU A 243 -7.70 -9.53 -14.08
N ASN A 244 -6.90 -8.56 -14.53
CA ASN A 244 -5.45 -8.66 -14.51
C ASN A 244 -4.82 -8.50 -13.10
N GLY A 245 -5.55 -7.89 -12.15
CA GLY A 245 -5.09 -7.65 -10.77
C GLY A 245 -5.30 -8.83 -9.83
N LEU A 246 -5.52 -8.52 -8.55
CA LEU A 246 -5.66 -9.52 -7.47
C LEU A 246 -7.01 -10.26 -7.49
N PHE A 247 -8.03 -9.68 -8.14
CA PHE A 247 -9.38 -10.22 -8.18
C PHE A 247 -9.40 -11.65 -8.71
N GLU A 248 -9.89 -12.59 -7.91
CA GLU A 248 -9.95 -14.02 -8.23
C GLU A 248 -8.65 -14.53 -8.87
N PHE A 249 -7.52 -14.25 -8.22
CA PHE A 249 -6.18 -14.36 -8.81
C PHE A 249 -5.90 -15.73 -9.41
N ASP A 250 -6.31 -16.79 -8.76
CA ASP A 250 -6.13 -18.19 -9.23
C ASP A 250 -7.44 -18.83 -9.71
N GLY A 251 -8.42 -18.02 -10.08
CA GLY A 251 -9.78 -18.47 -10.43
C GLY A 251 -10.69 -18.65 -9.22
N THR A 252 -10.20 -18.32 -8.02
CA THR A 252 -10.97 -18.35 -6.76
C THR A 252 -10.71 -17.08 -5.95
N CYS A 253 -11.42 -16.90 -4.82
CA CYS A 253 -11.15 -15.84 -3.86
C CYS A 253 -9.80 -16.09 -3.14
N CYS A 254 -8.69 -15.78 -3.83
CA CYS A 254 -7.33 -15.99 -3.36
C CYS A 254 -6.95 -14.98 -2.27
N TYR A 255 -7.00 -13.69 -2.59
CA TYR A 255 -6.66 -12.58 -1.69
C TYR A 255 -7.86 -12.05 -0.91
N GLU A 256 -9.05 -12.18 -1.45
CA GLU A 256 -10.31 -11.68 -0.90
C GLU A 256 -11.03 -12.70 -0.02
N LEU A 257 -11.96 -12.18 0.79
CA LEU A 257 -12.93 -13.02 1.52
C LEU A 257 -13.72 -13.89 0.55
N SER A 258 -13.92 -15.14 0.90
CA SER A 258 -14.65 -16.11 0.08
C SER A 258 -16.18 -16.03 0.23
N ASP A 259 -16.67 -15.40 1.31
CA ASP A 259 -18.10 -15.27 1.58
C ASP A 259 -18.72 -14.15 0.71
N PRO A 260 -19.63 -14.46 -0.23
CA PRO A 260 -20.24 -13.46 -1.10
C PRO A 260 -21.01 -12.34 -0.37
N MET A 261 -21.47 -12.59 0.87
CA MET A 261 -22.13 -11.57 1.68
C MET A 261 -21.14 -10.54 2.21
N MET A 262 -19.88 -10.94 2.41
CA MET A 262 -18.88 -10.16 3.12
C MET A 262 -17.72 -9.68 2.24
N ASN A 263 -17.57 -10.23 1.02
CA ASN A 263 -16.35 -10.04 0.21
C ASN A 263 -16.31 -8.76 -0.64
N GLU A 264 -17.35 -7.91 -0.57
CA GLU A 264 -17.44 -6.69 -1.36
C GLU A 264 -17.87 -5.49 -0.51
N HIS A 265 -17.25 -4.32 -0.74
CA HIS A 265 -17.74 -3.06 -0.20
C HIS A 265 -18.96 -2.59 -1.00
N PRO A 266 -20.12 -2.38 -0.37
CA PRO A 266 -21.34 -2.00 -1.09
C PRO A 266 -21.23 -0.66 -1.83
N ASP A 267 -20.52 0.31 -1.24
CA ASP A 267 -20.42 1.66 -1.79
C ASP A 267 -19.36 1.79 -2.88
N TRP A 268 -18.31 1.00 -2.81
CA TRP A 268 -17.14 1.10 -3.72
C TRP A 268 -17.12 -0.01 -4.75
N MET A 269 -17.93 -1.06 -4.58
CA MET A 269 -17.98 -2.25 -5.44
C MET A 269 -16.63 -2.95 -5.60
N THR A 270 -15.75 -2.79 -4.62
CA THR A 270 -14.39 -3.34 -4.54
C THR A 270 -14.34 -4.56 -3.64
N ARG A 271 -13.35 -5.44 -3.82
CA ARG A 271 -13.16 -6.63 -2.99
C ARG A 271 -12.47 -6.28 -1.66
N ILE A 272 -12.84 -7.02 -0.62
CA ILE A 272 -12.26 -6.91 0.73
C ILE A 272 -11.24 -8.02 0.92
N TYR A 273 -10.07 -7.67 1.43
CA TYR A 273 -9.02 -8.64 1.75
C TYR A 273 -9.45 -9.63 2.84
N ASP A 274 -8.99 -10.88 2.72
CA ASP A 274 -9.10 -11.88 3.78
C ASP A 274 -7.93 -11.75 4.76
N TYR A 275 -8.09 -10.88 5.76
CA TYR A 275 -7.06 -10.64 6.78
C TYR A 275 -6.81 -11.86 7.67
N GLY A 276 -7.63 -12.91 7.60
CA GLY A 276 -7.41 -14.17 8.30
C GLY A 276 -6.33 -15.05 7.68
N LYS A 277 -6.01 -14.84 6.39
CA LYS A 277 -4.98 -15.61 5.68
C LYS A 277 -3.57 -15.08 5.99
N PRO A 278 -2.63 -15.91 6.49
CA PRO A 278 -1.24 -15.50 6.73
C PRO A 278 -0.56 -14.93 5.49
N GLU A 279 -0.85 -15.50 4.31
CA GLU A 279 -0.29 -15.10 3.03
C GLU A 279 -0.76 -13.70 2.61
N VAL A 280 -2.03 -13.38 2.85
CA VAL A 280 -2.59 -12.04 2.60
C VAL A 280 -2.01 -11.02 3.57
N GLN A 281 -1.88 -11.36 4.86
CA GLN A 281 -1.17 -10.51 5.81
C GLN A 281 0.28 -10.28 5.39
N SER A 282 0.97 -11.33 4.93
CA SER A 282 2.36 -11.23 4.43
C SER A 282 2.46 -10.30 3.22
N PHE A 283 1.52 -10.39 2.28
CA PHE A 283 1.45 -9.49 1.13
C PHE A 283 1.35 -8.02 1.56
N LEU A 284 0.37 -7.69 2.40
CA LEU A 284 0.11 -6.32 2.83
C LEU A 284 1.21 -5.78 3.75
N ILE A 285 1.69 -6.56 4.73
CA ILE A 285 2.74 -6.13 5.67
C ILE A 285 4.07 -5.96 4.93
N SER A 286 4.45 -6.90 4.05
CA SER A 286 5.69 -6.76 3.29
C SER A 286 5.64 -5.58 2.32
N ASN A 287 4.46 -5.19 1.86
CA ASN A 287 4.29 -4.01 1.02
C ASN A 287 4.65 -2.72 1.78
N VAL A 288 4.14 -2.53 3.00
CA VAL A 288 4.55 -1.39 3.82
C VAL A 288 6.05 -1.42 4.12
N CYS A 289 6.58 -2.58 4.50
CA CYS A 289 8.02 -2.74 4.75
C CYS A 289 8.87 -2.44 3.50
N TYR A 290 8.38 -2.77 2.31
CA TYR A 290 9.01 -2.45 1.04
C TYR A 290 9.13 -0.93 0.82
N TRP A 291 8.05 -0.17 0.99
CA TRP A 291 8.08 1.29 0.87
C TRP A 291 9.02 1.94 1.89
N LEU A 292 9.05 1.43 3.12
CA LEU A 292 9.94 1.93 4.17
C LEU A 292 11.42 1.63 3.90
N ARG A 293 11.74 0.45 3.35
CA ARG A 293 13.12 -0.02 3.16
C ARG A 293 13.74 0.43 1.86
N TYR A 294 12.99 0.35 0.75
CA TYR A 294 13.50 0.63 -0.59
C TYR A 294 13.28 2.07 -1.02
N PHE A 295 12.19 2.71 -0.56
CA PHE A 295 11.87 4.10 -0.92
C PHE A 295 12.11 5.09 0.22
N HIS A 296 12.55 4.64 1.38
CA HIS A 296 12.88 5.46 2.54
C HIS A 296 11.76 6.41 3.01
N VAL A 297 10.49 6.08 2.75
CA VAL A 297 9.40 6.93 3.20
C VAL A 297 9.33 7.03 4.72
N ASP A 298 8.90 8.18 5.23
CA ASP A 298 8.87 8.50 6.66
C ASP A 298 7.56 8.09 7.35
N GLY A 299 6.52 7.89 6.58
CA GLY A 299 5.21 7.54 7.13
C GLY A 299 4.30 6.84 6.12
N ILE A 300 3.29 6.19 6.69
CA ILE A 300 2.20 5.54 5.97
C ILE A 300 0.89 6.02 6.56
N ARG A 301 0.06 6.66 5.76
CA ARG A 301 -1.34 6.92 6.08
C ARG A 301 -2.16 5.73 5.60
N VAL A 302 -2.85 5.07 6.51
CA VAL A 302 -3.66 3.89 6.22
C VAL A 302 -5.09 4.32 5.98
N ASP A 303 -5.53 4.16 4.73
CA ASP A 303 -6.85 4.54 4.24
C ASP A 303 -7.95 3.66 4.81
N ALA A 304 -9.11 4.27 5.09
CA ALA A 304 -10.38 3.62 5.41
C ALA A 304 -10.30 2.57 6.55
N VAL A 305 -9.50 2.79 7.58
CA VAL A 305 -9.34 1.87 8.72
C VAL A 305 -10.69 1.52 9.35
N ALA A 306 -11.62 2.48 9.45
CA ALA A 306 -12.97 2.24 9.96
C ALA A 306 -13.69 1.10 9.22
N SER A 307 -13.54 1.02 7.91
CA SER A 307 -14.16 -0.04 7.08
C SER A 307 -13.57 -1.42 7.32
N MET A 308 -12.32 -1.46 7.80
CA MET A 308 -11.63 -2.71 8.15
C MET A 308 -12.06 -3.23 9.53
N LEU A 309 -12.28 -2.30 10.49
CA LEU A 309 -12.56 -2.63 11.89
C LEU A 309 -13.94 -3.22 12.13
N TYR A 310 -14.91 -2.93 11.25
CA TYR A 310 -16.31 -3.29 11.47
C TYR A 310 -16.88 -4.12 10.34
N LEU A 311 -17.40 -5.31 10.68
CA LEU A 311 -18.06 -6.24 9.76
C LEU A 311 -19.39 -5.68 9.19
N ASP A 312 -20.03 -4.77 9.90
CA ASP A 312 -21.27 -4.08 9.52
C ASP A 312 -21.06 -2.73 8.84
N TYR A 313 -19.81 -2.35 8.51
CA TYR A 313 -19.52 -1.06 7.91
C TYR A 313 -20.30 -0.87 6.61
N ASN A 314 -21.17 0.15 6.58
CA ASN A 314 -22.09 0.48 5.47
C ASN A 314 -22.93 -0.71 4.93
N ARG A 315 -23.22 -1.71 5.77
CA ARG A 315 -23.98 -2.91 5.41
C ARG A 315 -25.27 -3.00 6.20
N ARG A 316 -26.34 -3.43 5.53
CA ARG A 316 -27.62 -3.77 6.21
C ARG A 316 -27.58 -5.17 6.83
N GLN A 317 -26.81 -6.06 6.25
CA GLN A 317 -26.66 -7.45 6.69
C GLN A 317 -25.16 -7.79 6.75
N PHE A 318 -24.75 -8.46 7.81
CA PHE A 318 -23.39 -8.93 8.01
C PHE A 318 -23.37 -10.22 8.82
N LYS A 319 -22.26 -10.94 8.76
CA LYS A 319 -22.02 -12.08 9.65
C LYS A 319 -21.24 -11.59 10.86
N PRO A 320 -21.75 -11.80 12.10
CA PRO A 320 -21.02 -11.42 13.31
C PRO A 320 -19.74 -12.25 13.46
N ASN A 321 -18.79 -11.71 14.23
CA ASN A 321 -17.59 -12.45 14.59
C ASN A 321 -17.90 -13.63 15.53
N LYS A 322 -16.89 -14.46 15.83
CA LYS A 322 -17.05 -15.68 16.65
C LYS A 322 -17.58 -15.44 18.07
N PHE A 323 -17.62 -14.19 18.55
CA PHE A 323 -18.20 -13.81 19.83
C PHE A 323 -19.56 -13.14 19.71
N GLY A 324 -20.12 -13.04 18.50
CA GLY A 324 -21.40 -12.40 18.20
C GLY A 324 -21.32 -10.88 18.06
N GLY A 325 -20.13 -10.29 18.07
CA GLY A 325 -19.89 -8.87 17.89
C GLY A 325 -19.74 -8.47 16.42
N ARG A 326 -19.63 -7.16 16.19
CA ARG A 326 -19.49 -6.55 14.86
C ARG A 326 -18.05 -6.23 14.49
N GLU A 327 -17.13 -6.34 15.42
CA GLU A 327 -15.71 -6.06 15.21
C GLU A 327 -15.09 -7.15 14.32
N ASN A 328 -14.30 -6.74 13.33
CA ASN A 328 -13.51 -7.65 12.49
C ASN A 328 -12.21 -8.00 13.22
N LEU A 329 -12.21 -9.14 13.91
CA LEU A 329 -11.10 -9.55 14.77
C LEU A 329 -9.83 -9.84 13.98
N GLU A 330 -9.97 -10.37 12.77
CA GLU A 330 -8.87 -10.68 11.87
C GLU A 330 -8.19 -9.40 11.36
N ALA A 331 -8.96 -8.37 11.01
CA ALA A 331 -8.42 -7.07 10.62
C ALA A 331 -7.77 -6.32 11.78
N ILE A 332 -8.34 -6.40 12.99
CA ILE A 332 -7.77 -5.82 14.21
C ILE A 332 -6.38 -6.42 14.48
N GLU A 333 -6.28 -7.74 14.42
CA GLU A 333 -5.00 -8.44 14.62
C GLU A 333 -4.00 -8.13 13.50
N PHE A 334 -4.46 -8.06 12.25
CA PHE A 334 -3.63 -7.62 11.12
C PHE A 334 -3.06 -6.22 11.34
N LEU A 335 -3.86 -5.24 11.76
CA LEU A 335 -3.41 -3.86 11.98
C LEU A 335 -2.35 -3.76 13.09
N ARG A 336 -2.47 -4.56 14.16
CA ARG A 336 -1.44 -4.66 15.22
C ARG A 336 -0.12 -5.16 14.66
N ARG A 337 -0.15 -6.29 13.94
CA ARG A 337 1.03 -6.88 13.28
C ARG A 337 1.65 -5.96 12.24
N LEU A 338 0.82 -5.24 11.49
CA LEU A 338 1.27 -4.24 10.53
C LEU A 338 2.09 -3.14 11.20
N ASN A 339 1.54 -2.55 12.28
CA ASN A 339 2.21 -1.49 13.02
C ASN A 339 3.51 -1.99 13.67
N GLU A 340 3.49 -3.17 14.28
CA GLU A 340 4.70 -3.80 14.84
C GLU A 340 5.79 -3.96 13.77
N ALA A 341 5.46 -4.54 12.62
CA ALA A 341 6.39 -4.76 11.52
C ALA A 341 6.93 -3.44 10.94
N ALA A 342 6.08 -2.42 10.81
CA ALA A 342 6.48 -1.10 10.34
C ALA A 342 7.49 -0.44 11.28
N PHE A 343 7.26 -0.47 12.60
CA PHE A 343 8.21 0.05 13.60
C PHE A 343 9.50 -0.77 13.68
N GLN A 344 9.45 -2.08 13.42
CA GLN A 344 10.66 -2.90 13.31
C GLN A 344 11.48 -2.52 12.06
N ALA A 345 10.81 -2.21 10.93
CA ALA A 345 11.46 -1.78 9.70
C ALA A 345 12.05 -0.35 9.82
N ASN A 346 11.33 0.57 10.45
CA ASN A 346 11.77 1.94 10.71
C ASN A 346 11.19 2.42 12.06
N PRO A 347 11.99 2.47 13.15
CA PRO A 347 11.52 2.92 14.46
C PRO A 347 11.00 4.36 14.52
N ALA A 348 11.31 5.18 13.51
CA ALA A 348 10.87 6.57 13.41
C ALA A 348 9.62 6.75 12.51
N VAL A 349 9.05 5.66 11.98
CA VAL A 349 7.93 5.70 11.05
C VAL A 349 6.69 6.36 11.68
N MET A 350 6.00 7.15 10.87
CA MET A 350 4.70 7.73 11.21
C MET A 350 3.59 6.82 10.66
N MET A 351 3.05 5.92 11.49
CA MET A 351 1.87 5.13 11.16
C MET A 351 0.62 5.93 11.53
N ILE A 352 -0.17 6.30 10.54
CA ILE A 352 -1.31 7.22 10.67
C ILE A 352 -2.59 6.49 10.25
N ALA A 353 -3.60 6.44 11.11
CA ALA A 353 -4.89 5.84 10.77
C ALA A 353 -5.88 6.89 10.25
N GLU A 354 -6.50 6.65 9.10
CA GLU A 354 -7.76 7.29 8.77
C GLU A 354 -8.90 6.50 9.41
N GLU A 355 -9.37 6.99 10.55
CA GLU A 355 -10.41 6.33 11.32
C GLU A 355 -11.32 7.38 11.96
N SER A 356 -12.61 7.37 11.63
CA SER A 356 -13.57 8.40 12.03
C SER A 356 -14.63 7.91 13.02
N THR A 357 -14.54 6.65 13.46
CA THR A 357 -15.50 6.05 14.41
C THR A 357 -15.05 6.23 15.86
N ALA A 358 -15.86 5.71 16.78
CA ALA A 358 -15.55 5.67 18.21
C ALA A 358 -14.75 4.40 18.60
N PHE A 359 -14.03 3.76 17.66
CA PHE A 359 -13.19 2.62 18.01
C PHE A 359 -12.10 3.04 19.01
N PRO A 360 -11.97 2.33 20.15
CA PRO A 360 -11.08 2.76 21.21
C PRO A 360 -9.61 2.44 20.91
N LEU A 361 -8.70 3.18 21.54
CA LEU A 361 -7.27 2.86 21.67
C LEU A 361 -6.51 2.73 20.33
N ILE A 362 -6.94 3.42 19.26
CA ILE A 362 -6.28 3.37 17.94
C ILE A 362 -4.78 3.67 18.06
N THR A 363 -4.42 4.70 18.84
CA THR A 363 -3.04 5.18 18.99
C THR A 363 -2.33 4.68 20.25
N LYS A 364 -2.91 3.72 20.96
CA LYS A 364 -2.24 3.05 22.06
C LYS A 364 -1.41 1.87 21.55
N PRO A 365 -0.29 1.55 22.21
CA PRO A 365 0.47 0.35 21.89
C PRO A 365 -0.35 -0.93 22.06
N ASP A 366 0.04 -1.99 21.36
CA ASP A 366 -0.64 -3.29 21.43
C ASP A 366 -0.64 -3.88 22.85
N TYR A 367 0.47 -3.76 23.58
CA TYR A 367 0.57 -4.23 24.98
C TYR A 367 -0.39 -3.49 25.95
N ASP A 368 -0.92 -2.33 25.56
CA ASP A 368 -1.99 -1.60 26.26
C ASP A 368 -3.38 -1.87 25.65
N GLY A 369 -3.50 -2.87 24.76
CA GLY A 369 -4.73 -3.25 24.06
C GLY A 369 -5.07 -2.40 22.84
N GLY A 370 -4.19 -1.52 22.40
CA GLY A 370 -4.40 -0.65 21.25
C GLY A 370 -4.09 -1.31 19.90
N LEU A 371 -4.15 -0.51 18.84
CA LEU A 371 -3.79 -0.93 17.47
C LEU A 371 -2.35 -0.58 17.11
N GLY A 372 -1.66 0.26 17.88
CA GLY A 372 -0.25 0.61 17.66
C GLY A 372 0.00 1.73 16.65
N PHE A 373 -1.02 2.42 16.14
CA PHE A 373 -0.79 3.61 15.32
C PHE A 373 -0.13 4.73 16.12
N LEU A 374 0.68 5.55 15.47
CA LEU A 374 1.28 6.73 16.11
C LEU A 374 0.32 7.93 16.11
N PHE A 375 -0.46 8.07 15.04
CA PHE A 375 -1.40 9.15 14.82
C PHE A 375 -2.73 8.65 14.27
N LYS A 376 -3.75 9.48 14.42
CA LYS A 376 -5.06 9.30 13.82
C LYS A 376 -5.52 10.63 13.23
N TRP A 377 -6.10 10.63 12.01
CA TRP A 377 -6.72 11.82 11.42
C TRP A 377 -7.97 12.23 12.22
N ASN A 378 -8.05 13.51 12.55
CA ASN A 378 -9.23 14.09 13.21
C ASN A 378 -10.24 14.56 12.16
N MET A 379 -11.01 13.63 11.62
CA MET A 379 -12.00 13.89 10.57
C MET A 379 -13.13 14.84 11.05
N GLY A 380 -13.49 14.80 12.35
CA GLY A 380 -14.46 15.73 12.92
C GLY A 380 -13.99 17.17 12.84
N TRP A 381 -12.76 17.44 13.26
CA TRP A 381 -12.15 18.76 13.12
C TRP A 381 -12.05 19.19 11.66
N MET A 382 -11.67 18.30 10.76
CA MET A 382 -11.59 18.57 9.33
C MET A 382 -12.95 19.08 8.79
N ASN A 383 -14.04 18.37 9.09
CA ASN A 383 -15.38 18.75 8.64
C ASN A 383 -15.79 20.11 9.19
N ASP A 384 -15.59 20.35 10.47
CA ASP A 384 -15.91 21.64 11.12
C ASP A 384 -15.10 22.79 10.51
N MET A 385 -13.81 22.57 10.26
CA MET A 385 -12.95 23.58 9.65
C MET A 385 -13.38 23.90 8.21
N LEU A 386 -13.67 22.86 7.40
CA LEU A 386 -14.14 23.05 6.02
C LEU A 386 -15.48 23.79 6.00
N GLN A 387 -16.42 23.44 6.89
CA GLN A 387 -17.68 24.14 7.02
C GLN A 387 -17.46 25.61 7.40
N TYR A 388 -16.64 25.88 8.42
CA TYR A 388 -16.32 27.25 8.86
C TYR A 388 -15.67 28.07 7.73
N MET A 389 -14.72 27.49 7.01
CA MET A 389 -14.00 28.16 5.93
C MET A 389 -14.91 28.45 4.72
N SER A 390 -15.95 27.65 4.49
CA SER A 390 -16.91 27.81 3.40
C SER A 390 -17.91 28.99 3.67
N LEU A 391 -18.03 29.42 4.93
CA LEU A 391 -18.89 30.55 5.28
C LEU A 391 -18.32 31.86 4.74
N ASP A 392 -19.23 32.78 4.34
CA ASP A 392 -18.86 34.15 4.09
C ASP A 392 -18.20 34.76 5.35
N PRO A 393 -17.07 35.49 5.22
CA PRO A 393 -16.35 36.05 6.36
C PRO A 393 -17.23 36.86 7.33
N LEU A 394 -18.31 37.50 6.84
CA LEU A 394 -19.26 38.24 7.66
C LEU A 394 -20.01 37.37 8.67
N TRP A 395 -20.26 36.10 8.34
CA TRP A 395 -21.01 35.15 9.18
C TRP A 395 -20.14 34.36 10.12
N ARG A 396 -18.82 34.26 9.85
CA ARG A 396 -17.86 33.44 10.63
C ARG A 396 -17.85 33.78 12.12
N LYS A 397 -18.15 35.05 12.49
CA LYS A 397 -18.22 35.49 13.89
C LYS A 397 -19.26 34.70 14.71
N GLY A 398 -20.38 34.31 14.09
CA GLY A 398 -21.44 33.52 14.74
C GLY A 398 -21.11 32.06 14.93
N ASP A 399 -20.20 31.53 14.11
CA ASP A 399 -19.86 30.09 14.05
C ASP A 399 -18.46 29.74 14.59
N HIS A 400 -17.88 30.63 15.41
CA HIS A 400 -16.56 30.46 15.98
C HIS A 400 -16.40 29.16 16.78
N ASN A 401 -17.51 28.61 17.31
CA ASN A 401 -17.52 27.31 18.01
C ASN A 401 -17.05 26.18 17.15
N ALA A 402 -17.21 26.18 15.81
CA ALA A 402 -16.70 25.18 14.92
C ALA A 402 -15.16 25.02 15.02
N LEU A 403 -14.44 26.13 15.23
CA LEU A 403 -12.98 26.11 15.43
C LEU A 403 -12.56 25.53 16.79
N THR A 404 -13.35 25.79 17.84
CA THR A 404 -13.01 25.44 19.22
C THR A 404 -13.51 24.04 19.60
N PHE A 405 -14.50 23.51 18.89
CA PHE A 405 -15.07 22.18 19.15
C PHE A 405 -14.08 21.02 18.89
N SER A 406 -13.00 21.27 18.16
CA SER A 406 -11.92 20.33 17.89
C SER A 406 -11.35 19.67 19.17
N MET A 407 -11.36 20.37 20.30
CA MET A 407 -10.91 19.80 21.59
C MET A 407 -11.78 18.63 22.06
N THR A 408 -13.08 18.63 21.73
CA THR A 408 -13.98 17.52 22.06
C THR A 408 -13.61 16.26 21.29
N TYR A 409 -13.28 16.40 20.00
CA TYR A 409 -12.75 15.27 19.22
C TYR A 409 -11.40 14.81 19.73
N ALA A 410 -10.50 15.73 20.08
CA ALA A 410 -9.21 15.38 20.67
C ALA A 410 -9.37 14.59 21.97
N LEU A 411 -10.28 14.98 22.87
CA LEU A 411 -10.57 14.24 24.10
C LEU A 411 -11.13 12.84 23.81
N SER A 412 -11.98 12.69 22.81
CA SER A 412 -12.48 11.41 22.34
C SER A 412 -11.39 10.53 21.70
N LEU A 413 -10.42 11.15 21.02
CA LEU A 413 -9.30 10.50 20.38
C LEU A 413 -8.18 10.12 21.36
N ILE A 414 -7.98 10.97 22.39
CA ILE A 414 -6.99 10.76 23.44
C ILE A 414 -7.55 9.87 24.55
N HIS A 415 -8.70 9.35 24.46
CA HIS A 415 -9.17 8.53 25.53
C HIS A 415 -8.29 7.29 25.81
N ILE A 416 -7.25 7.56 26.18
CA ILE A 416 -7.33 8.30 27.37
C ILE A 416 -7.76 7.39 28.50
N SER A 417 -6.89 6.78 28.89
CA SER A 417 -6.83 6.39 30.30
C SER A 417 -7.00 7.50 31.27
#